data_7906f2dbcad408814d6ca1fbaa8bd63e
#
_entry.id   7906f2dbcad408814d6ca1fbaa8bd63e
#
_cell.length_a   1.000
_cell.length_b   1.000
_cell.length_c   1.000
_cell.angle_alpha   90.00
_cell.angle_beta   90.00
_cell.angle_gamma   90.00
#
_symmetry.space_group_name_H-M   'P 1'
#
loop_
_entity.id
_entity.type
_entity.pdbx_description
1 polymer ?
#
loop_
_entity_poly.entity_id
_entity_poly.type
_entity_poly.pdbx_seq_one_letter_code
_entity_poly.pdbx_strand_id
1 'polypeptide(L)'
;MLRRSAIALLLATALGFRSAPAQAAPITVFIVRHAEKGPEVPDPSLTEAGKQRATELARVLGDAHVTALFVTEFKRTQETLAPLAAAKSLTATRLLARDLDALVAAIRALPPGSQAVVATHSNLIHVIVARLTGVTIPELTDLDYDRLVVVSVTGKEKGSAVVLRYGDK
;
A
#
# COMPACT_ATOMS: atom_id res chain seq x y z
N MET A 1 -77.08 17.59 -27.73
CA MET A 1 -75.68 17.40 -28.15
C MET A 1 -74.82 17.41 -26.94
N LEU A 2 -74.44 16.24 -26.39
CA LEU A 2 -73.56 16.11 -25.24
C LEU A 2 -72.10 15.91 -25.72
N ARG A 3 -71.19 16.86 -25.39
CA ARG A 3 -69.77 16.70 -25.60
C ARG A 3 -69.17 15.92 -24.39
N ARG A 4 -68.69 14.72 -24.63
CA ARG A 4 -67.91 13.91 -23.66
C ARG A 4 -66.46 14.32 -23.73
N SER A 5 -65.96 15.00 -22.72
CA SER A 5 -64.52 15.28 -22.56
C SER A 5 -63.86 14.05 -21.93
N ALA A 6 -62.92 13.43 -22.65
CA ALA A 6 -62.08 12.34 -22.12
C ALA A 6 -60.87 12.98 -21.44
N ILE A 7 -60.76 12.75 -20.14
CA ILE A 7 -59.54 13.12 -19.36
C ILE A 7 -58.56 11.94 -19.45
N ALA A 8 -57.48 12.16 -20.16
CA ALA A 8 -56.36 11.20 -20.22
C ALA A 8 -55.49 11.36 -18.95
N LEU A 9 -55.51 10.33 -18.09
CA LEU A 9 -54.67 10.25 -16.89
C LEU A 9 -53.27 9.74 -17.28
N LEU A 10 -52.27 10.64 -17.34
CA LEU A 10 -50.87 10.28 -17.53
C LEU A 10 -50.29 9.70 -16.23
N LEU A 11 -50.11 8.38 -16.17
CA LEU A 11 -49.35 7.71 -15.11
C LEU A 11 -47.86 7.96 -15.37
N ALA A 12 -47.24 8.87 -14.62
CA ALA A 12 -45.79 9.03 -14.57
C ALA A 12 -45.16 7.94 -13.70
N THR A 13 -44.64 6.88 -14.30
CA THR A 13 -43.82 5.88 -13.57
C THR A 13 -42.48 6.49 -13.24
N ALA A 14 -42.32 6.92 -11.99
CA ALA A 14 -41.02 7.32 -11.45
C ALA A 14 -40.10 6.09 -11.35
N LEU A 15 -39.21 5.88 -12.33
CA LEU A 15 -38.11 4.94 -12.20
C LEU A 15 -37.18 5.49 -11.11
N GLY A 16 -37.27 4.94 -9.91
CA GLY A 16 -36.32 5.22 -8.84
C GLY A 16 -34.96 4.68 -9.21
N PHE A 17 -34.04 5.56 -9.62
CA PHE A 17 -32.62 5.23 -9.72
C PHE A 17 -32.11 4.88 -8.32
N ARG A 18 -32.02 3.57 -8.02
CA ARG A 18 -31.27 3.12 -6.85
C ARG A 18 -29.79 3.38 -7.12
N SER A 19 -29.23 4.42 -6.52
CA SER A 19 -27.78 4.61 -6.49
C SER A 19 -27.16 3.37 -5.84
N ALA A 20 -26.33 2.62 -6.57
CA ALA A 20 -25.54 1.56 -5.96
C ALA A 20 -24.66 2.19 -4.86
N PRO A 21 -24.49 1.52 -3.70
CA PRO A 21 -23.61 2.05 -2.66
C PRO A 21 -22.22 2.27 -3.26
N ALA A 22 -21.69 3.49 -3.11
CA ALA A 22 -20.36 3.82 -3.56
C ALA A 22 -19.36 2.89 -2.86
N GLN A 23 -18.64 2.10 -3.63
CA GLN A 23 -17.61 1.21 -3.08
C GLN A 23 -16.52 2.07 -2.45
N ALA A 24 -16.14 1.74 -1.20
CA ALA A 24 -15.08 2.47 -0.51
C ALA A 24 -13.78 2.44 -1.33
N ALA A 25 -13.09 3.56 -1.41
CA ALA A 25 -11.82 3.66 -2.14
C ALA A 25 -10.79 2.67 -1.57
N PRO A 26 -10.02 1.96 -2.41
CA PRO A 26 -9.04 1.00 -1.95
C PRO A 26 -7.92 1.67 -1.15
N ILE A 27 -7.32 0.94 -0.20
CA ILE A 27 -6.07 1.33 0.42
C ILE A 27 -4.94 0.88 -0.50
N THR A 28 -4.04 1.80 -0.88
CA THR A 28 -2.85 1.47 -1.67
C THR A 28 -1.66 1.27 -0.73
N VAL A 29 -0.95 0.15 -0.87
CA VAL A 29 0.24 -0.14 -0.06
C VAL A 29 1.43 -0.36 -0.97
N PHE A 30 2.47 0.45 -0.79
CA PHE A 30 3.77 0.30 -1.43
C PHE A 30 4.67 -0.52 -0.50
N ILE A 31 5.12 -1.69 -0.94
CA ILE A 31 5.92 -2.59 -0.11
C ILE A 31 7.30 -2.75 -0.75
N VAL A 32 8.33 -2.49 0.03
CA VAL A 32 9.72 -2.64 -0.37
C VAL A 32 10.49 -3.50 0.63
N ARG A 33 11.51 -4.18 0.16
CA ARG A 33 12.57 -4.70 1.00
C ARG A 33 13.40 -3.53 1.52
N HIS A 34 13.96 -3.64 2.74
CA HIS A 34 15.00 -2.71 3.18
C HIS A 34 16.11 -2.61 2.13
N ALA A 35 16.72 -1.45 1.99
CA ALA A 35 17.83 -1.22 1.06
C ALA A 35 19.10 -1.97 1.49
N GLU A 36 20.15 -1.88 0.71
CA GLU A 36 21.44 -2.59 0.91
C GLU A 36 22.01 -2.29 2.29
N LYS A 37 22.27 -3.35 3.05
CA LYS A 37 22.80 -3.27 4.42
C LYS A 37 24.28 -3.61 4.49
N GLY A 38 24.96 -3.07 5.47
CA GLY A 38 26.34 -3.42 5.81
C GLY A 38 26.48 -4.84 6.39
N PRO A 39 27.73 -5.26 6.62
CA PRO A 39 28.04 -6.58 7.17
C PRO A 39 27.90 -6.68 8.70
N GLU A 40 27.70 -5.56 9.40
CA GLU A 40 27.66 -5.49 10.86
C GLU A 40 26.55 -6.35 11.44
N VAL A 41 26.79 -6.99 12.55
CA VAL A 41 25.80 -7.78 13.28
C VAL A 41 25.66 -7.24 14.71
N PRO A 42 24.46 -7.34 15.31
CA PRO A 42 23.25 -8.04 14.84
C PRO A 42 22.31 -7.18 13.98
N ASP A 43 22.45 -5.83 13.97
CA ASP A 43 21.52 -4.91 13.33
C ASP A 43 22.25 -3.87 12.47
N PRO A 44 22.65 -4.24 11.22
CA PRO A 44 23.42 -3.37 10.35
C PRO A 44 22.62 -2.16 9.86
N SER A 45 23.32 -1.03 9.74
CA SER A 45 22.88 0.15 9.00
C SER A 45 22.94 -0.06 7.48
N LEU A 46 22.36 0.86 6.71
CA LEU A 46 22.49 0.86 5.26
C LEU A 46 23.91 1.17 4.82
N THR A 47 24.33 0.54 3.74
CA THR A 47 25.52 0.95 2.98
C THR A 47 25.26 2.28 2.26
N GLU A 48 26.30 2.84 1.63
CA GLU A 48 26.12 4.04 0.80
C GLU A 48 25.16 3.78 -0.38
N ALA A 49 25.25 2.62 -1.03
CA ALA A 49 24.30 2.19 -2.05
C ALA A 49 22.87 2.11 -1.49
N GLY A 50 22.72 1.56 -0.28
CA GLY A 50 21.42 1.51 0.40
C GLY A 50 20.83 2.89 0.71
N LYS A 51 21.65 3.87 1.10
CA LYS A 51 21.19 5.26 1.31
C LYS A 51 20.77 5.93 0.00
N GLN A 52 21.50 5.67 -1.08
CA GLN A 52 21.11 6.15 -2.41
C GLN A 52 19.78 5.55 -2.85
N ARG A 53 19.56 4.24 -2.65
CA ARG A 53 18.27 3.58 -2.92
C ARG A 53 17.15 4.13 -2.06
N ALA A 54 17.38 4.42 -0.79
CA ALA A 54 16.40 5.05 0.10
C ALA A 54 16.00 6.46 -0.40
N THR A 55 16.97 7.24 -0.89
CA THR A 55 16.73 8.55 -1.50
C THR A 55 15.93 8.41 -2.80
N GLU A 56 16.27 7.42 -3.62
CA GLU A 56 15.56 7.15 -4.87
C GLU A 56 14.11 6.71 -4.60
N LEU A 57 13.85 5.89 -3.57
CA LEU A 57 12.50 5.55 -3.14
C LEU A 57 11.69 6.80 -2.78
N ALA A 58 12.30 7.74 -2.05
CA ALA A 58 11.65 8.99 -1.69
C ALA A 58 11.33 9.84 -2.95
N ARG A 59 12.21 9.84 -3.96
CA ARG A 59 11.98 10.50 -5.25
C ARG A 59 10.83 9.85 -6.03
N VAL A 60 10.82 8.53 -6.15
CA VAL A 60 9.79 7.76 -6.88
C VAL A 60 8.41 7.94 -6.26
N LEU A 61 8.32 8.03 -4.92
CA LEU A 61 7.07 8.24 -4.19
C LEU A 61 6.81 9.72 -3.85
N GLY A 62 7.57 10.64 -4.45
CA GLY A 62 7.49 12.07 -4.17
C GLY A 62 6.09 12.66 -4.40
N ASP A 63 5.45 12.28 -5.49
CA ASP A 63 4.10 12.77 -5.86
C ASP A 63 2.97 11.91 -5.29
N ALA A 64 3.27 10.74 -4.70
CA ALA A 64 2.27 9.90 -4.06
C ALA A 64 1.74 10.55 -2.78
N HIS A 65 0.43 10.45 -2.54
CA HIS A 65 -0.21 10.98 -1.32
C HIS A 65 -0.05 9.99 -0.15
N VAL A 66 1.21 9.76 0.26
CA VAL A 66 1.53 8.84 1.36
C VAL A 66 1.04 9.43 2.68
N THR A 67 0.26 8.66 3.43
CA THR A 67 -0.34 9.07 4.72
C THR A 67 0.13 8.21 5.89
N ALA A 68 0.76 7.06 5.64
CA ALA A 68 1.26 6.17 6.68
C ALA A 68 2.56 5.46 6.26
N LEU A 69 3.46 5.27 7.21
CA LEU A 69 4.72 4.56 7.03
C LEU A 69 4.83 3.45 8.08
N PHE A 70 5.22 2.26 7.66
CA PHE A 70 5.46 1.12 8.54
C PHE A 70 6.86 0.56 8.33
N VAL A 71 7.56 0.33 9.43
CA VAL A 71 8.93 -0.22 9.45
C VAL A 71 9.02 -1.32 10.50
N THR A 72 10.02 -2.18 10.38
CA THR A 72 10.31 -3.15 11.43
C THR A 72 11.20 -2.54 12.52
N GLU A 73 11.49 -3.33 13.57
CA GLU A 73 12.40 -2.96 14.66
C GLU A 73 13.85 -2.73 14.19
N PHE A 74 14.23 -3.23 13.01
CA PHE A 74 15.60 -3.17 12.50
C PHE A 74 15.93 -1.82 11.85
N LYS A 75 17.14 -1.31 12.15
CA LYS A 75 17.66 -0.04 11.61
C LYS A 75 17.53 0.06 10.10
N ARG A 76 17.93 -0.96 9.36
CA ARG A 76 17.90 -0.99 7.90
C ARG A 76 16.52 -0.68 7.30
N THR A 77 15.42 -1.09 7.92
CA THR A 77 14.06 -0.75 7.45
C THR A 77 13.70 0.70 7.78
N GLN A 78 14.09 1.18 8.96
CA GLN A 78 13.88 2.55 9.40
C GLN A 78 14.65 3.53 8.53
N GLU A 79 15.93 3.24 8.27
CA GLU A 79 16.80 4.05 7.41
C GLU A 79 16.33 4.06 5.94
N THR A 80 15.74 2.95 5.46
CA THR A 80 15.16 2.88 4.11
C THR A 80 14.01 3.88 3.92
N LEU A 81 13.16 4.09 4.93
CA LEU A 81 12.06 5.06 4.82
C LEU A 81 12.39 6.44 5.38
N ALA A 82 13.56 6.65 5.99
CA ALA A 82 13.89 7.93 6.61
C ALA A 82 13.85 9.13 5.63
N PRO A 83 14.37 9.06 4.39
CA PRO A 83 14.25 10.17 3.44
C PRO A 83 12.80 10.48 3.06
N LEU A 84 11.98 9.44 2.83
CA LEU A 84 10.56 9.61 2.52
C LEU A 84 9.78 10.18 3.71
N ALA A 85 10.06 9.69 4.93
CA ALA A 85 9.46 10.18 6.16
C ALA A 85 9.71 11.67 6.35
N ALA A 86 10.96 12.12 6.12
CA ALA A 86 11.34 13.53 6.17
C ALA A 86 10.61 14.36 5.10
N ALA A 87 10.61 13.90 3.84
CA ALA A 87 9.96 14.59 2.72
C ALA A 87 8.43 14.75 2.91
N LYS A 88 7.79 13.78 3.57
CA LYS A 88 6.33 13.78 3.83
C LYS A 88 5.96 14.33 5.21
N SER A 89 6.94 14.69 6.06
CA SER A 89 6.72 15.08 7.47
C SER A 89 5.93 14.02 8.25
N LEU A 90 6.21 12.74 7.99
CA LEU A 90 5.55 11.60 8.63
C LEU A 90 6.48 10.91 9.62
N THR A 91 5.89 10.34 10.67
CA THR A 91 6.58 9.43 11.58
C THR A 91 6.22 7.99 11.22
N ALA A 92 7.23 7.14 11.06
CA ALA A 92 7.00 5.72 10.76
C ALA A 92 6.54 4.96 12.01
N THR A 93 5.49 4.18 11.85
CA THR A 93 5.04 3.21 12.88
C THR A 93 5.96 1.99 12.84
N ARG A 94 6.59 1.70 13.99
CA ARG A 94 7.48 0.55 14.15
C ARG A 94 6.72 -0.65 14.69
N LEU A 95 6.78 -1.77 13.96
CA LEU A 95 6.18 -3.06 14.33
C LEU A 95 7.26 -4.15 14.32
N LEU A 96 7.05 -5.24 15.05
CA LEU A 96 7.99 -6.35 15.01
C LEU A 96 7.89 -7.11 13.69
N ALA A 97 9.02 -7.44 13.07
CA ALA A 97 9.07 -8.17 11.79
C ALA A 97 8.31 -9.50 11.85
N ARG A 98 8.31 -10.17 13.00
CA ARG A 98 7.59 -11.43 13.24
C ARG A 98 6.08 -11.27 13.42
N ASP A 99 5.60 -10.05 13.68
CA ASP A 99 4.18 -9.78 13.97
C ASP A 99 3.47 -9.24 12.72
N LEU A 100 3.30 -10.12 11.74
CA LEU A 100 2.59 -9.79 10.51
C LEU A 100 1.10 -9.54 10.74
N ASP A 101 0.52 -10.09 11.79
CA ASP A 101 -0.89 -9.86 12.11
C ASP A 101 -1.12 -8.42 12.56
N ALA A 102 -0.22 -7.88 13.40
CA ALA A 102 -0.25 -6.46 13.77
C ALA A 102 -0.09 -5.54 12.56
N LEU A 103 0.85 -5.84 11.64
CA LEU A 103 1.04 -5.06 10.42
C LEU A 103 -0.21 -5.07 9.53
N VAL A 104 -0.78 -6.24 9.25
CA VAL A 104 -1.98 -6.38 8.42
C VAL A 104 -3.18 -5.67 9.07
N ALA A 105 -3.34 -5.79 10.38
CA ALA A 105 -4.39 -5.10 11.13
C ALA A 105 -4.23 -3.57 11.05
N ALA A 106 -3.00 -3.05 11.25
CA ALA A 106 -2.72 -1.62 11.16
C ALA A 106 -2.99 -1.06 9.75
N ILE A 107 -2.61 -1.77 8.69
CA ILE A 107 -2.91 -1.37 7.31
C ILE A 107 -4.42 -1.34 7.07
N ARG A 108 -5.15 -2.37 7.50
CA ARG A 108 -6.60 -2.45 7.30
C ARG A 108 -7.40 -1.43 8.10
N ALA A 109 -6.83 -0.92 9.18
CA ALA A 109 -7.43 0.14 10.00
C ALA A 109 -7.27 1.55 9.39
N LEU A 110 -6.46 1.70 8.34
CA LEU A 110 -6.34 2.98 7.65
C LEU A 110 -7.66 3.39 6.99
N PRO A 111 -7.95 4.69 6.92
CA PRO A 111 -9.10 5.19 6.18
C PRO A 111 -9.11 4.74 4.72
N PRO A 112 -10.29 4.52 4.11
CA PRO A 112 -10.39 4.26 2.68
C PRO A 112 -9.69 5.34 1.84
N GLY A 113 -8.98 4.92 0.79
CA GLY A 113 -8.20 5.82 -0.06
C GLY A 113 -6.81 6.17 0.48
N SER A 114 -6.43 5.70 1.67
CA SER A 114 -5.09 5.92 2.21
C SER A 114 -4.00 5.29 1.34
N GLN A 115 -2.82 5.90 1.36
CA GLN A 115 -1.61 5.36 0.74
C GLN A 115 -0.56 5.12 1.83
N ALA A 116 -0.12 3.88 1.98
CA ALA A 116 0.88 3.48 2.98
C ALA A 116 2.16 2.96 2.33
N VAL A 117 3.30 3.11 2.99
CA VAL A 117 4.56 2.50 2.57
C VAL A 117 5.07 1.59 3.68
N VAL A 118 5.48 0.38 3.31
CA VAL A 118 6.03 -0.64 4.22
C VAL A 118 7.45 -0.99 3.79
N ALA A 119 8.43 -0.78 4.65
CA ALA A 119 9.77 -1.33 4.48
C ALA A 119 9.95 -2.56 5.39
N THR A 120 10.25 -3.70 4.78
CA THR A 120 10.33 -4.99 5.45
C THR A 120 11.48 -5.87 4.87
N HIS A 121 11.35 -7.18 4.88
CA HIS A 121 12.39 -8.15 4.51
C HIS A 121 11.94 -9.01 3.32
N SER A 122 12.91 -9.52 2.52
CA SER A 122 12.65 -10.31 1.30
C SER A 122 11.67 -11.45 1.55
N ASN A 123 11.88 -12.20 2.61
CA ASN A 123 11.10 -13.38 3.01
C ASN A 123 9.70 -13.07 3.59
N LEU A 124 9.35 -11.80 3.77
CA LEU A 124 8.04 -11.42 4.33
C LEU A 124 7.10 -10.77 3.30
N ILE A 125 7.64 -10.20 2.23
CA ILE A 125 6.85 -9.43 1.25
C ILE A 125 5.75 -10.28 0.62
N HIS A 126 6.08 -11.46 0.12
CA HIS A 126 5.09 -12.36 -0.50
C HIS A 126 3.98 -12.78 0.49
N VAL A 127 4.33 -12.97 1.77
CA VAL A 127 3.35 -13.30 2.82
C VAL A 127 2.42 -12.13 3.10
N ILE A 128 2.96 -10.91 3.19
CA ILE A 128 2.17 -9.69 3.42
C ILE A 128 1.21 -9.47 2.26
N VAL A 129 1.67 -9.61 1.01
CA VAL A 129 0.84 -9.49 -0.19
C VAL A 129 -0.31 -10.49 -0.15
N ALA A 130 -0.02 -11.76 0.09
CA ALA A 130 -1.04 -12.81 0.15
C ALA A 130 -2.08 -12.53 1.25
N ARG A 131 -1.65 -12.10 2.44
CA ARG A 131 -2.56 -11.76 3.55
C ARG A 131 -3.43 -10.53 3.28
N LEU A 132 -2.92 -9.54 2.55
CA LEU A 132 -3.68 -8.33 2.22
C LEU A 132 -4.67 -8.55 1.08
N THR A 133 -4.33 -9.35 0.08
CA THR A 133 -5.04 -9.39 -1.21
C THR A 133 -5.50 -10.77 -1.66
N GLY A 134 -4.99 -11.85 -1.07
CA GLY A 134 -5.16 -13.21 -1.59
C GLY A 134 -4.30 -13.53 -2.84
N VAL A 135 -3.53 -12.55 -3.35
CA VAL A 135 -2.65 -12.75 -4.51
C VAL A 135 -1.33 -13.36 -4.07
N THR A 136 -0.85 -14.37 -4.79
CA THR A 136 0.47 -14.95 -4.59
C THR A 136 1.48 -14.33 -5.54
N ILE A 137 2.61 -13.88 -5.01
CA ILE A 137 3.79 -13.46 -5.77
C ILE A 137 4.99 -14.32 -5.37
N PRO A 138 6.02 -14.47 -6.21
CA PRO A 138 7.24 -15.15 -5.82
C PRO A 138 7.94 -14.49 -4.63
N GLU A 139 8.60 -15.28 -3.79
CA GLU A 139 9.49 -14.76 -2.76
C GLU A 139 10.65 -14.01 -3.41
N LEU A 140 11.04 -12.88 -2.82
CA LEU A 140 12.20 -12.11 -3.26
C LEU A 140 13.48 -12.78 -2.77
N THR A 141 14.49 -12.80 -3.63
CA THR A 141 15.84 -13.27 -3.26
C THR A 141 16.60 -12.19 -2.48
N ASP A 142 17.75 -12.56 -1.93
CA ASP A 142 18.63 -11.62 -1.24
C ASP A 142 19.34 -10.61 -2.16
N LEU A 143 19.15 -10.74 -3.47
CA LEU A 143 19.67 -9.80 -4.48
C LEU A 143 18.57 -8.84 -5.00
N ASP A 144 17.33 -9.03 -4.62
CA ASP A 144 16.18 -8.24 -5.10
C ASP A 144 15.95 -7.00 -4.21
N TYR A 145 16.79 -5.99 -4.35
CA TYR A 145 16.62 -4.70 -3.66
C TYR A 145 15.77 -3.69 -4.43
N ASP A 146 15.62 -3.89 -5.74
CA ASP A 146 14.96 -2.98 -6.68
C ASP A 146 13.45 -3.20 -6.83
N ARG A 147 12.85 -4.08 -6.03
CA ARG A 147 11.41 -4.39 -6.12
C ARG A 147 10.55 -3.41 -5.33
N LEU A 148 9.56 -2.85 -6.03
CA LEU A 148 8.47 -2.07 -5.45
C LEU A 148 7.17 -2.82 -5.72
N VAL A 149 6.58 -3.41 -4.70
CA VAL A 149 5.30 -4.11 -4.82
C VAL A 149 4.18 -3.13 -4.47
N VAL A 150 3.30 -2.87 -5.42
CA VAL A 150 2.13 -2.01 -5.22
C VAL A 150 0.91 -2.89 -5.02
N VAL A 151 0.25 -2.72 -3.89
CA VAL A 151 -0.92 -3.51 -3.50
C VAL A 151 -2.13 -2.60 -3.37
N SER A 152 -3.25 -3.02 -3.95
CA SER A 152 -4.55 -2.38 -3.76
C SER A 152 -5.43 -3.28 -2.92
N VAL A 153 -5.84 -2.81 -1.73
CA VAL A 153 -6.64 -3.57 -0.77
C VAL A 153 -8.08 -3.06 -0.80
N THR A 154 -9.03 -3.90 -1.20
CA THR A 154 -10.45 -3.53 -1.36
C THR A 154 -11.37 -4.20 -0.34
N GLY A 155 -10.86 -5.10 0.49
CA GLY A 155 -11.63 -5.84 1.50
C GLY A 155 -10.77 -6.90 2.20
N LYS A 156 -11.41 -7.79 2.95
CA LYS A 156 -10.70 -8.88 3.61
C LYS A 156 -10.18 -9.87 2.54
N GLU A 157 -8.87 -9.99 2.43
CA GLU A 157 -8.19 -10.89 1.48
C GLU A 157 -8.62 -10.69 0.01
N LYS A 158 -8.98 -9.44 -0.34
CA LYS A 158 -9.33 -9.06 -1.72
C LYS A 158 -8.54 -7.84 -2.14
N GLY A 159 -7.93 -7.95 -3.31
CA GLY A 159 -7.15 -6.86 -3.87
C GLY A 159 -6.35 -7.29 -5.09
N SER A 160 -5.42 -6.45 -5.47
CA SER A 160 -4.48 -6.72 -6.57
C SER A 160 -3.06 -6.39 -6.14
N ALA A 161 -2.09 -6.96 -6.83
CA ALA A 161 -0.67 -6.68 -6.63
C ALA A 161 0.03 -6.52 -7.98
N VAL A 162 0.91 -5.52 -8.06
CA VAL A 162 1.80 -5.28 -9.21
C VAL A 162 3.22 -5.17 -8.69
N VAL A 163 4.15 -5.88 -9.32
CA VAL A 163 5.57 -5.82 -8.98
C VAL A 163 6.27 -4.91 -9.98
N LEU A 164 6.82 -3.82 -9.49
CA LEU A 164 7.59 -2.84 -10.24
C LEU A 164 9.06 -2.90 -9.83
N ARG A 165 9.88 -2.12 -10.53
CA ARG A 165 11.30 -1.90 -10.20
C ARG A 165 11.56 -0.42 -10.01
N TYR A 166 12.50 -0.07 -9.13
CA TYR A 166 12.94 1.30 -8.91
C TYR A 166 14.44 1.32 -8.59
N GLY A 167 15.10 2.42 -8.94
CA GLY A 167 16.55 2.58 -8.78
C GLY A 167 17.35 1.64 -9.66
N ASP A 168 18.65 1.66 -9.48
CA ASP A 168 19.57 0.80 -10.20
C ASP A 168 19.49 -0.65 -9.73
N LYS A 169 19.90 -1.58 -10.60
CA LYS A 169 19.86 -3.02 -10.34
C LYS A 169 21.09 -3.45 -9.52
#